data_b92c4b6a196b16a2107a4f0773eab307
#
_entry.id   b92c4b6a196b16a2107a4f0773eab307
#
_cell.length_a   1.000
_cell.length_b   1.000
_cell.length_c   1.000
_cell.angle_alpha   90.00
_cell.angle_beta   90.00
_cell.angle_gamma   90.00
#
_symmetry.space_group_name_H-M   'P 1'
#
loop_
_entity.id
_entity.type
_entity.pdbx_description
1 polymer ?
#
loop_
_entity_poly.entity_id
_entity_poly.type
_entity_poly.pdbx_seq_one_letter_code
_entity_poly.pdbx_strand_id
1 'polypeptide(L)'
;MTPMSPGACCRARPTEPGTLLVRSAPAAPTAAVLLLHGGRADGPEPPPALNLPALRMRPFVSAVTRAVRGRDVLVAEVRYRHRGWNGSRADAARDAEAALVRLRESVGPVPVVLLGHSMGGRAALSAAGDPAVRGVVALAPWCPTGEPVDHLGGRRLYLLHDEADRVTSARESWDFVRRARAAGADAAGIPMPTGGHAMLRGAGFWHRRAAELTAALLSHG
;
A
#
# COMPACT_ATOMS: atom_id res chain seq x y z
N MET A 1 7.10 52.62 4.98
CA MET A 1 6.37 51.52 4.27
C MET A 1 7.45 50.63 3.63
N THR A 2 7.76 49.51 4.27
CA THR A 2 8.76 48.55 3.80
C THR A 2 7.99 47.34 3.25
N PRO A 3 8.24 46.86 2.04
CA PRO A 3 7.52 45.73 1.49
C PRO A 3 7.97 44.43 2.14
N MET A 4 7.00 43.65 2.59
CA MET A 4 7.18 42.26 3.05
C MET A 4 7.57 41.33 1.87
N SER A 5 8.69 40.63 2.01
CA SER A 5 9.12 39.56 1.08
C SER A 5 8.24 38.31 1.22
N PRO A 6 7.73 37.73 0.12
CA PRO A 6 7.11 36.44 0.11
C PRO A 6 8.17 35.39 -0.17
N GLY A 7 8.35 34.39 0.68
CA GLY A 7 9.24 33.27 0.36
C GLY A 7 9.71 32.46 1.54
N ALA A 8 8.77 31.99 2.38
CA ALA A 8 9.09 30.88 3.28
C ALA A 8 8.79 29.57 2.54
N CYS A 9 9.82 29.06 1.83
CA CYS A 9 9.86 27.69 1.31
C CYS A 9 9.72 26.72 2.49
N CYS A 10 8.57 26.05 2.60
CA CYS A 10 8.35 24.96 3.57
C CYS A 10 9.35 23.84 3.30
N ARG A 11 10.52 23.91 3.93
CA ARG A 11 11.40 22.76 4.07
C ARG A 11 10.67 21.72 4.93
N ALA A 12 10.30 20.60 4.31
CA ALA A 12 9.76 19.45 5.02
C ALA A 12 10.73 19.07 6.16
N ARG A 13 10.22 19.06 7.39
CA ARG A 13 10.97 18.59 8.57
C ARG A 13 11.37 17.13 8.37
N PRO A 14 12.54 16.67 8.91
CA PRO A 14 12.91 15.27 8.92
C PRO A 14 11.77 14.46 9.55
N THR A 15 11.25 13.51 8.82
CA THR A 15 10.08 12.73 9.20
C THR A 15 10.44 11.71 10.27
N GLU A 16 9.67 11.69 11.37
CA GLU A 16 9.77 10.69 12.44
C GLU A 16 9.57 9.25 11.94
N PRO A 17 10.15 8.22 12.61
CA PRO A 17 9.91 6.82 12.26
C PRO A 17 8.42 6.50 12.24
N GLY A 18 7.94 5.82 11.20
CA GLY A 18 6.52 5.53 10.99
C GLY A 18 5.77 6.55 10.15
N THR A 19 6.48 7.42 9.41
CA THR A 19 5.89 8.48 8.59
C THR A 19 5.88 8.17 7.10
N LEU A 20 5.15 9.00 6.35
CA LEU A 20 5.06 8.96 4.90
C LEU A 20 6.34 9.45 4.24
N LEU A 21 6.77 8.74 3.20
CA LEU A 21 7.78 9.19 2.26
C LEU A 21 7.08 9.62 0.96
N VAL A 22 6.83 10.89 0.80
CA VAL A 22 6.16 11.45 -0.38
C VAL A 22 7.06 11.29 -1.61
N ARG A 23 6.50 10.75 -2.69
CA ARG A 23 7.17 10.51 -3.98
C ARG A 23 6.70 11.46 -5.07
N SER A 24 5.42 11.79 -5.04
CA SER A 24 4.80 12.76 -5.93
C SER A 24 3.64 13.42 -5.20
N ALA A 25 3.59 14.74 -5.21
CA ALA A 25 2.50 15.49 -4.61
C ALA A 25 2.13 16.66 -5.52
N PRO A 26 0.89 16.72 -6.02
CA PRO A 26 0.34 17.92 -6.63
C PRO A 26 0.11 19.01 -5.56
N ALA A 27 -0.11 20.25 -6.00
CA ALA A 27 -0.35 21.36 -5.09
C ALA A 27 -1.60 21.18 -4.21
N ALA A 28 -2.65 20.59 -4.77
CA ALA A 28 -3.91 20.29 -4.09
C ALA A 28 -4.34 18.83 -4.41
N PRO A 29 -3.87 17.84 -3.65
CA PRO A 29 -4.25 16.47 -3.89
C PRO A 29 -5.75 16.24 -3.68
N THR A 30 -6.40 15.57 -4.63
CA THR A 30 -7.81 15.13 -4.54
C THR A 30 -7.95 13.65 -4.23
N ALA A 31 -6.86 12.90 -4.29
CA ALA A 31 -6.77 11.50 -3.92
C ALA A 31 -5.33 11.12 -3.54
N ALA A 32 -5.13 9.94 -2.96
CA ALA A 32 -3.80 9.46 -2.63
C ALA A 32 -3.62 7.96 -2.88
N VAL A 33 -2.37 7.56 -3.13
CA VAL A 33 -1.93 6.16 -3.14
C VAL A 33 -0.83 5.98 -2.12
N LEU A 34 -1.02 5.05 -1.17
CA LEU A 34 0.00 4.66 -0.22
C LEU A 34 0.57 3.29 -0.61
N LEU A 35 1.89 3.22 -0.79
CA LEU A 35 2.59 1.97 -1.09
C LEU A 35 3.22 1.41 0.19
N LEU A 36 3.07 0.10 0.39
CA LEU A 36 3.49 -0.63 1.57
C LEU A 36 4.43 -1.78 1.17
N HIS A 37 5.68 -1.70 1.60
CA HIS A 37 6.67 -2.73 1.24
C HIS A 37 6.54 -4.00 2.10
N GLY A 38 7.14 -5.09 1.65
CA GLY A 38 7.23 -6.34 2.40
C GLY A 38 8.14 -6.24 3.62
N GLY A 39 8.11 -7.28 4.43
CA GLY A 39 8.91 -7.40 5.64
C GLY A 39 9.06 -8.85 6.07
N ARG A 40 9.19 -9.09 7.38
CA ARG A 40 9.32 -10.41 8.01
C ARG A 40 8.11 -10.71 8.89
N ALA A 41 7.97 -11.97 9.29
CA ALA A 41 7.01 -12.32 10.34
C ALA A 41 7.42 -11.69 11.68
N ASP A 42 8.71 -11.76 12.00
CA ASP A 42 9.29 -11.22 13.24
C ASP A 42 10.51 -10.34 12.95
N GLY A 43 10.64 -9.26 13.68
CA GLY A 43 11.73 -8.30 13.59
C GLY A 43 11.36 -6.97 14.25
N PRO A 44 11.60 -6.83 15.57
CA PRO A 44 11.28 -5.62 16.33
C PRO A 44 12.25 -4.47 16.03
N GLU A 45 13.39 -4.75 15.41
CA GLU A 45 14.37 -3.75 15.04
C GLU A 45 13.90 -2.88 13.85
N PRO A 46 14.41 -1.67 13.70
CA PRO A 46 14.12 -0.82 12.53
C PRO A 46 14.58 -1.48 11.23
N PRO A 47 13.93 -1.17 10.10
CA PRO A 47 14.41 -1.58 8.78
C PRO A 47 15.84 -1.08 8.54
N PRO A 48 16.71 -1.90 7.93
CA PRO A 48 18.08 -1.50 7.64
C PRO A 48 18.13 -0.39 6.58
N ALA A 49 19.25 0.37 6.54
CA ALA A 49 19.44 1.42 5.54
C ALA A 49 19.28 0.90 4.09
N LEU A 50 19.80 -0.31 3.80
CA LEU A 50 19.57 -1.02 2.55
C LEU A 50 18.36 -1.98 2.71
N ASN A 51 17.16 -1.43 2.63
CA ASN A 51 15.92 -2.19 2.75
C ASN A 51 15.48 -2.76 1.38
N LEU A 52 15.92 -3.97 1.06
CA LEU A 52 15.57 -4.64 -0.20
C LEU A 52 14.06 -4.76 -0.47
N PRO A 53 13.20 -5.09 0.52
CA PRO A 53 11.74 -5.02 0.34
C PRO A 53 11.23 -3.65 -0.11
N ALA A 54 11.74 -2.56 0.45
CA ALA A 54 11.39 -1.20 0.01
C ALA A 54 11.93 -0.89 -1.39
N LEU A 55 13.17 -1.30 -1.69
CA LEU A 55 13.75 -1.12 -3.03
C LEU A 55 12.93 -1.83 -4.12
N ARG A 56 12.36 -2.99 -3.82
CA ARG A 56 11.49 -3.75 -4.72
C ARG A 56 10.23 -2.97 -5.10
N MET A 57 9.76 -2.08 -4.23
CA MET A 57 8.57 -1.28 -4.51
C MET A 57 8.84 -0.08 -5.44
N ARG A 58 10.07 0.34 -5.64
CA ARG A 58 10.40 1.50 -6.48
C ARG A 58 9.85 1.44 -7.92
N PRO A 59 9.94 0.31 -8.65
CA PRO A 59 9.32 0.20 -9.97
C PRO A 59 7.79 0.35 -9.93
N PHE A 60 7.13 -0.15 -8.87
CA PHE A 60 5.69 0.03 -8.67
C PHE A 60 5.35 1.50 -8.40
N VAL A 61 6.14 2.19 -7.56
CA VAL A 61 6.00 3.65 -7.36
C VAL A 61 6.06 4.36 -8.71
N SER A 62 7.07 4.06 -9.54
CA SER A 62 7.23 4.68 -10.86
C SER A 62 6.07 4.36 -11.80
N ALA A 63 5.56 3.12 -11.79
CA ALA A 63 4.44 2.70 -12.63
C ALA A 63 3.13 3.39 -12.20
N VAL A 64 2.85 3.44 -10.90
CA VAL A 64 1.68 4.13 -10.33
C VAL A 64 1.75 5.62 -10.62
N THR A 65 2.87 6.29 -10.33
CA THR A 65 3.05 7.73 -10.59
C THR A 65 2.80 8.06 -12.06
N ARG A 66 3.25 7.18 -12.98
CA ARG A 66 2.98 7.34 -14.42
C ARG A 66 1.50 7.15 -14.76
N ALA A 67 0.83 6.17 -14.17
CA ALA A 67 -0.57 5.86 -14.44
C ALA A 67 -1.53 6.95 -13.92
N VAL A 68 -1.13 7.68 -12.88
CA VAL A 68 -1.91 8.79 -12.33
C VAL A 68 -1.44 10.17 -12.79
N ARG A 69 -0.53 10.23 -13.77
CA ARG A 69 -0.01 11.49 -14.30
C ARG A 69 -1.14 12.36 -14.86
N GLY A 70 -1.12 13.65 -14.53
CA GLY A 70 -2.17 14.61 -14.93
C GLY A 70 -3.43 14.52 -14.09
N ARG A 71 -3.41 13.71 -13.02
CA ARG A 71 -4.46 13.66 -12.00
C ARG A 71 -3.87 14.20 -10.70
N ASP A 72 -4.68 14.87 -9.90
CA ASP A 72 -4.24 15.43 -8.62
C ASP A 72 -4.14 14.34 -7.53
N VAL A 73 -3.25 13.37 -7.76
CA VAL A 73 -3.04 12.20 -6.88
C VAL A 73 -1.68 12.28 -6.19
N LEU A 74 -1.71 12.28 -4.86
CA LEU A 74 -0.51 12.15 -4.04
C LEU A 74 -0.06 10.67 -4.04
N VAL A 75 1.23 10.42 -4.27
CA VAL A 75 1.83 9.08 -4.18
C VAL A 75 2.89 9.08 -3.08
N ALA A 76 2.74 8.21 -2.09
CA ALA A 76 3.67 8.10 -0.97
C ALA A 76 3.91 6.63 -0.58
N GLU A 77 5.02 6.39 0.10
CA GLU A 77 5.34 5.09 0.70
C GLU A 77 5.23 5.19 2.22
N VAL A 78 4.71 4.13 2.83
CA VAL A 78 4.70 3.98 4.29
C VAL A 78 6.10 3.55 4.75
N ARG A 79 6.66 4.25 5.73
CA ARG A 79 7.92 3.90 6.39
C ARG A 79 7.62 3.18 7.69
N TYR A 80 8.00 1.90 7.77
CA TYR A 80 7.81 1.12 8.98
C TYR A 80 8.84 1.47 10.06
N ARG A 81 8.38 1.47 11.31
CA ARG A 81 9.24 1.58 12.51
C ARG A 81 9.99 0.27 12.78
N HIS A 82 9.34 -0.85 12.44
CA HIS A 82 9.85 -2.19 12.65
C HIS A 82 9.88 -2.98 11.33
N ARG A 83 10.86 -3.87 11.17
CA ARG A 83 10.99 -4.66 9.95
C ARG A 83 10.05 -5.85 9.87
N GLY A 84 9.38 -6.22 10.97
CA GLY A 84 8.50 -7.37 11.11
C GLY A 84 7.04 -7.01 11.41
N TRP A 85 6.18 -8.02 11.23
CA TRP A 85 4.78 -7.96 11.65
C TRP A 85 4.64 -8.03 13.17
N ASN A 86 5.45 -8.88 13.82
CA ASN A 86 5.59 -9.05 15.28
C ASN A 86 4.32 -9.55 15.99
N GLY A 87 3.74 -10.62 15.46
CA GLY A 87 2.62 -11.33 16.09
C GLY A 87 1.38 -10.43 16.30
N SER A 88 0.82 -10.45 17.50
CA SER A 88 -0.35 -9.63 17.87
C SER A 88 -0.09 -8.11 17.88
N ARG A 89 1.16 -7.68 17.88
CA ARG A 89 1.51 -6.25 17.77
C ARG A 89 1.11 -5.68 16.42
N ALA A 90 1.15 -6.49 15.35
CA ALA A 90 0.80 -6.08 13.99
C ALA A 90 1.42 -4.73 13.59
N ASP A 91 2.73 -4.55 13.88
CA ASP A 91 3.40 -3.25 13.78
C ASP A 91 3.25 -2.62 12.39
N ALA A 92 3.33 -3.42 11.32
CA ALA A 92 3.14 -2.91 9.97
C ALA A 92 1.71 -2.39 9.69
N ALA A 93 0.69 -3.01 10.29
CA ALA A 93 -0.69 -2.53 10.20
C ALA A 93 -0.86 -1.20 10.94
N ARG A 94 -0.33 -1.11 12.16
CA ARG A 94 -0.34 0.13 12.95
C ARG A 94 0.40 1.28 12.25
N ASP A 95 1.50 0.98 11.56
CA ASP A 95 2.22 1.98 10.78
C ASP A 95 1.43 2.42 9.54
N ALA A 96 0.65 1.52 8.91
CA ALA A 96 -0.26 1.87 7.83
C ALA A 96 -1.42 2.77 8.31
N GLU A 97 -2.01 2.45 9.46
CA GLU A 97 -3.06 3.28 10.09
C GLU A 97 -2.52 4.67 10.48
N ALA A 98 -1.34 4.73 11.10
CA ALA A 98 -0.69 5.99 11.43
C ALA A 98 -0.38 6.83 10.17
N ALA A 99 0.00 6.17 9.06
CA ALA A 99 0.24 6.84 7.79
C ALA A 99 -1.05 7.44 7.20
N LEU A 100 -2.20 6.76 7.32
CA LEU A 100 -3.51 7.29 6.92
C LEU A 100 -3.90 8.52 7.74
N VAL A 101 -3.68 8.49 9.05
CA VAL A 101 -3.90 9.65 9.93
C VAL A 101 -3.03 10.82 9.49
N ARG A 102 -1.72 10.61 9.31
CA ARG A 102 -0.78 11.66 8.88
C ARG A 102 -1.11 12.21 7.50
N LEU A 103 -1.55 11.36 6.58
CA LEU A 103 -2.00 11.81 5.27
C LEU A 103 -3.19 12.78 5.40
N ARG A 104 -4.21 12.41 6.17
CA ARG A 104 -5.40 13.23 6.40
C ARG A 104 -5.06 14.57 7.06
N GLU A 105 -4.12 14.58 8.01
CA GLU A 105 -3.62 15.82 8.62
C GLU A 105 -2.90 16.73 7.61
N SER A 106 -2.23 16.15 6.62
CA SER A 106 -1.39 16.87 5.67
C SER A 106 -2.18 17.47 4.50
N VAL A 107 -3.18 16.73 3.98
CA VAL A 107 -3.88 17.10 2.73
C VAL A 107 -5.41 17.10 2.87
N GLY A 108 -5.93 16.88 4.08
CA GLY A 108 -7.36 16.75 4.32
C GLY A 108 -7.93 15.36 4.01
N PRO A 109 -9.25 15.19 4.11
CA PRO A 109 -9.94 13.94 3.86
C PRO A 109 -10.04 13.67 2.35
N VAL A 110 -9.11 12.91 1.80
CA VAL A 110 -9.10 12.47 0.40
C VAL A 110 -9.27 10.96 0.30
N PRO A 111 -9.86 10.43 -0.79
CA PRO A 111 -9.91 8.99 -1.03
C PRO A 111 -8.51 8.40 -1.21
N VAL A 112 -8.28 7.23 -0.63
CA VAL A 112 -6.98 6.55 -0.60
C VAL A 112 -7.09 5.16 -1.22
N VAL A 113 -6.11 4.79 -2.04
CA VAL A 113 -5.86 3.41 -2.47
C VAL A 113 -4.58 2.92 -1.82
N LEU A 114 -4.63 1.72 -1.24
CA LEU A 114 -3.47 1.06 -0.66
C LEU A 114 -2.90 0.06 -1.66
N LEU A 115 -1.58 0.08 -1.87
CA LEU A 115 -0.87 -0.91 -2.69
C LEU A 115 0.22 -1.55 -1.86
N GLY A 116 0.09 -2.84 -1.53
CA GLY A 116 1.00 -3.51 -0.61
C GLY A 116 1.56 -4.82 -1.14
N HIS A 117 2.83 -5.12 -0.81
CA HIS A 117 3.49 -6.38 -1.15
C HIS A 117 3.76 -7.23 0.09
N SER A 118 3.44 -8.53 0.04
CA SER A 118 3.77 -9.51 1.09
C SER A 118 3.20 -9.08 2.46
N MET A 119 4.04 -8.87 3.49
CA MET A 119 3.64 -8.27 4.78
C MET A 119 2.94 -6.91 4.59
N GLY A 120 3.41 -6.08 3.65
CA GLY A 120 2.75 -4.81 3.32
C GLY A 120 1.38 -5.00 2.67
N GLY A 121 1.16 -6.10 1.95
CA GLY A 121 -0.16 -6.50 1.44
C GLY A 121 -1.12 -6.84 2.59
N ARG A 122 -0.64 -7.59 3.59
CA ARG A 122 -1.39 -7.86 4.82
C ARG A 122 -1.73 -6.59 5.57
N ALA A 123 -0.75 -5.68 5.73
CA ALA A 123 -0.95 -4.40 6.40
C ALA A 123 -1.97 -3.52 5.67
N ALA A 124 -1.94 -3.49 4.32
CA ALA A 124 -2.91 -2.77 3.51
C ALA A 124 -4.32 -3.34 3.67
N LEU A 125 -4.47 -4.65 3.68
CA LEU A 125 -5.76 -5.33 3.91
C LEU A 125 -6.29 -5.06 5.32
N SER A 126 -5.41 -5.10 6.34
CA SER A 126 -5.77 -4.80 7.73
C SER A 126 -6.23 -3.35 7.91
N ALA A 127 -5.55 -2.38 7.31
CA ALA A 127 -5.89 -0.96 7.40
C ALA A 127 -7.06 -0.53 6.49
N ALA A 128 -7.60 -1.43 5.67
CA ALA A 128 -8.65 -1.11 4.68
C ALA A 128 -10.01 -0.75 5.30
N GLY A 129 -10.19 -0.95 6.60
CA GLY A 129 -11.37 -0.48 7.34
C GLY A 129 -11.46 1.04 7.49
N ASP A 130 -10.36 1.78 7.31
CA ASP A 130 -10.37 3.26 7.39
C ASP A 130 -11.35 3.83 6.34
N PRO A 131 -12.23 4.76 6.72
CA PRO A 131 -13.24 5.33 5.81
C PRO A 131 -12.66 5.98 4.54
N ALA A 132 -11.44 6.49 4.60
CA ALA A 132 -10.78 7.08 3.43
C ALA A 132 -10.34 6.04 2.40
N VAL A 133 -10.14 4.76 2.80
CA VAL A 133 -9.66 3.72 1.90
C VAL A 133 -10.78 3.24 0.97
N ARG A 134 -10.60 3.45 -0.33
CA ARG A 134 -11.52 3.01 -1.40
C ARG A 134 -11.26 1.59 -1.83
N GLY A 135 -10.02 1.15 -1.76
CA GLY A 135 -9.66 -0.21 -2.13
C GLY A 135 -8.19 -0.53 -1.92
N VAL A 136 -7.87 -1.79 -2.14
CA VAL A 136 -6.53 -2.35 -1.96
C VAL A 136 -6.09 -3.11 -3.19
N VAL A 137 -4.84 -2.92 -3.59
CA VAL A 137 -4.12 -3.81 -4.51
C VAL A 137 -3.04 -4.53 -3.71
N ALA A 138 -3.21 -5.82 -3.47
CA ALA A 138 -2.28 -6.63 -2.71
C ALA A 138 -1.47 -7.55 -3.64
N LEU A 139 -0.14 -7.46 -3.57
CA LEU A 139 0.80 -8.18 -4.40
C LEU A 139 1.43 -9.31 -3.59
N ALA A 140 1.21 -10.57 -3.99
CA ALA A 140 1.69 -11.74 -3.27
C ALA A 140 1.51 -11.57 -1.73
N PRO A 141 0.32 -11.20 -1.23
CA PRO A 141 0.13 -10.84 0.16
C PRO A 141 0.34 -12.04 1.08
N TRP A 142 0.81 -11.75 2.28
CA TRP A 142 0.81 -12.73 3.35
C TRP A 142 -0.55 -12.70 4.07
N CYS A 143 -1.40 -13.67 3.77
CA CYS A 143 -2.76 -13.79 4.30
C CYS A 143 -2.89 -15.08 5.13
N PRO A 144 -2.40 -15.15 6.37
CA PRO A 144 -2.50 -16.36 7.17
C PRO A 144 -3.97 -16.74 7.41
N THR A 145 -4.20 -18.03 7.62
CA THR A 145 -5.53 -18.55 7.95
C THR A 145 -6.10 -17.80 9.17
N GLY A 146 -7.37 -17.40 9.08
CA GLY A 146 -8.05 -16.67 10.16
C GLY A 146 -7.82 -15.14 10.16
N GLU A 147 -7.11 -14.58 9.18
CA GLU A 147 -6.97 -13.12 9.06
C GLU A 147 -8.36 -12.46 8.98
N PRO A 148 -8.65 -11.40 9.78
CA PRO A 148 -9.96 -10.77 9.82
C PRO A 148 -10.40 -10.19 8.48
N VAL A 149 -11.71 -10.27 8.18
CA VAL A 149 -12.32 -9.74 6.95
C VAL A 149 -13.57 -8.90 7.19
N ASP A 150 -14.11 -8.85 8.41
CA ASP A 150 -15.39 -8.21 8.72
C ASP A 150 -15.40 -6.70 8.45
N HIS A 151 -14.23 -6.06 8.57
CA HIS A 151 -14.03 -4.63 8.32
C HIS A 151 -13.95 -4.27 6.83
N LEU A 152 -14.02 -5.27 5.93
CA LEU A 152 -13.80 -5.09 4.49
C LEU A 152 -15.11 -4.89 3.71
N GLY A 153 -16.26 -4.92 4.37
CA GLY A 153 -17.56 -4.71 3.72
C GLY A 153 -17.58 -3.41 2.89
N GLY A 154 -18.02 -3.50 1.63
CA GLY A 154 -18.06 -2.39 0.69
C GLY A 154 -16.70 -1.95 0.12
N ARG A 155 -15.59 -2.58 0.50
CA ARG A 155 -14.26 -2.30 -0.03
C ARG A 155 -13.99 -3.07 -1.31
N ARG A 156 -13.22 -2.48 -2.23
CA ARG A 156 -12.79 -3.13 -3.46
C ARG A 156 -11.36 -3.64 -3.32
N LEU A 157 -11.16 -4.96 -3.49
CA LEU A 157 -9.89 -5.62 -3.21
C LEU A 157 -9.42 -6.42 -4.43
N TYR A 158 -8.16 -6.22 -4.83
CA TYR A 158 -7.48 -7.01 -5.85
C TYR A 158 -6.25 -7.69 -5.25
N LEU A 159 -6.25 -9.01 -5.18
CA LEU A 159 -5.12 -9.80 -4.72
C LEU A 159 -4.45 -10.49 -5.91
N LEU A 160 -3.23 -10.06 -6.25
CA LEU A 160 -2.43 -10.60 -7.34
C LEU A 160 -1.45 -11.61 -6.76
N HIS A 161 -1.46 -12.86 -7.24
CA HIS A 161 -0.58 -13.90 -6.72
C HIS A 161 -0.15 -14.87 -7.82
N ASP A 162 1.14 -15.24 -7.82
CA ASP A 162 1.68 -16.32 -8.63
C ASP A 162 1.51 -17.64 -7.86
N GLU A 163 0.86 -18.63 -8.46
CA GLU A 163 0.64 -19.94 -7.82
C GLU A 163 1.95 -20.70 -7.55
N ALA A 164 3.04 -20.34 -8.22
CA ALA A 164 4.37 -20.87 -7.98
C ALA A 164 5.13 -20.13 -6.84
N ASP A 165 4.51 -19.18 -6.15
CA ASP A 165 5.10 -18.51 -4.98
C ASP A 165 5.36 -19.54 -3.87
N ARG A 166 6.62 -19.59 -3.38
CA ARG A 166 7.07 -20.50 -2.31
C ARG A 166 7.28 -19.82 -0.96
N VAL A 167 7.00 -18.52 -0.88
CA VAL A 167 7.17 -17.72 0.34
C VAL A 167 5.83 -17.43 1.01
N THR A 168 4.84 -17.02 0.20
CA THR A 168 3.45 -16.84 0.63
C THR A 168 2.54 -17.72 -0.22
N SER A 169 1.41 -18.13 0.34
CA SER A 169 0.50 -19.09 -0.29
C SER A 169 -0.56 -18.38 -1.14
N ALA A 170 -0.58 -18.65 -2.44
CA ALA A 170 -1.67 -18.20 -3.31
C ALA A 170 -3.02 -18.78 -2.86
N ARG A 171 -3.04 -20.04 -2.38
CA ARG A 171 -4.25 -20.67 -1.83
C ARG A 171 -4.83 -19.88 -0.66
N GLU A 172 -3.99 -19.40 0.27
CA GLU A 172 -4.43 -18.55 1.39
C GLU A 172 -4.98 -17.21 0.89
N SER A 173 -4.40 -16.64 -0.16
CA SER A 173 -4.94 -15.45 -0.81
C SER A 173 -6.31 -15.68 -1.43
N TRP A 174 -6.51 -16.81 -2.10
CA TRP A 174 -7.83 -17.17 -2.66
C TRP A 174 -8.87 -17.44 -1.59
N ASP A 175 -8.45 -18.05 -0.48
CA ASP A 175 -9.29 -18.26 0.70
C ASP A 175 -9.69 -16.92 1.34
N PHE A 176 -8.76 -16.01 1.48
CA PHE A 176 -9.02 -14.65 1.96
C PHE A 176 -10.03 -13.92 1.07
N VAL A 177 -9.86 -13.95 -0.26
CA VAL A 177 -10.81 -13.37 -1.23
C VAL A 177 -12.22 -13.94 -1.03
N ARG A 178 -12.34 -15.26 -0.87
CA ARG A 178 -13.64 -15.92 -0.66
C ARG A 178 -14.30 -15.40 0.64
N ARG A 179 -13.56 -15.33 1.74
CA ARG A 179 -14.06 -14.84 3.03
C ARG A 179 -14.39 -13.35 2.98
N ALA A 180 -13.58 -12.53 2.33
CA ALA A 180 -13.85 -11.11 2.16
C ALA A 180 -15.13 -10.85 1.35
N ARG A 181 -15.38 -11.63 0.30
CA ARG A 181 -16.66 -11.59 -0.44
C ARG A 181 -17.84 -11.94 0.44
N ALA A 182 -17.72 -12.97 1.26
CA ALA A 182 -18.77 -13.35 2.20
C ALA A 182 -19.05 -12.27 3.25
N ALA A 183 -18.05 -11.44 3.58
CA ALA A 183 -18.18 -10.26 4.43
C ALA A 183 -18.64 -8.98 3.67
N GLY A 184 -19.03 -9.10 2.40
CA GLY A 184 -19.57 -7.98 1.62
C GLY A 184 -18.54 -7.12 0.88
N ALA A 185 -17.29 -7.57 0.74
CA ALA A 185 -16.30 -6.89 -0.08
C ALA A 185 -16.45 -7.24 -1.58
N ASP A 186 -16.16 -6.27 -2.46
CA ASP A 186 -15.92 -6.52 -3.88
C ASP A 186 -14.45 -6.97 -4.06
N ALA A 187 -14.19 -8.26 -3.91
CA ALA A 187 -12.85 -8.80 -3.90
C ALA A 187 -12.59 -9.73 -5.10
N ALA A 188 -11.42 -9.59 -5.73
CA ALA A 188 -10.98 -10.45 -6.83
C ALA A 188 -9.55 -10.98 -6.60
N GLY A 189 -9.39 -12.30 -6.75
CA GLY A 189 -8.10 -12.95 -6.89
C GLY A 189 -7.67 -12.95 -8.35
N ILE A 190 -6.46 -12.53 -8.63
CA ILE A 190 -5.90 -12.44 -9.98
C ILE A 190 -4.64 -13.32 -10.03
N PRO A 191 -4.72 -14.51 -10.65
CA PRO A 191 -3.55 -15.36 -10.83
C PRO A 191 -2.56 -14.68 -11.78
N MET A 192 -1.31 -14.63 -11.34
CA MET A 192 -0.21 -14.06 -12.12
C MET A 192 0.59 -15.18 -12.77
N PRO A 193 0.90 -15.10 -14.06
CA PRO A 193 1.46 -16.24 -14.80
C PRO A 193 2.90 -16.58 -14.40
N THR A 194 3.61 -15.64 -13.78
CA THR A 194 5.02 -15.81 -13.37
C THR A 194 5.44 -14.66 -12.46
N GLY A 195 6.55 -14.84 -11.75
CA GLY A 195 7.17 -13.80 -10.92
C GLY A 195 7.64 -14.31 -9.57
N GLY A 196 6.94 -15.31 -9.04
CA GLY A 196 7.12 -15.80 -7.68
C GLY A 196 6.93 -14.66 -6.67
N HIS A 197 7.38 -14.87 -5.44
CA HIS A 197 7.22 -13.87 -4.37
C HIS A 197 7.90 -12.53 -4.67
N ALA A 198 9.04 -12.57 -5.35
CA ALA A 198 9.83 -11.37 -5.62
C ALA A 198 9.33 -10.58 -6.85
N MET A 199 8.42 -11.14 -7.64
CA MET A 199 7.86 -10.52 -8.86
C MET A 199 8.94 -10.11 -9.88
N LEU A 200 10.07 -10.85 -9.91
CA LEU A 200 11.22 -10.50 -10.78
C LEU A 200 11.03 -10.99 -12.20
N ARG A 201 10.44 -12.20 -12.39
CA ARG A 201 10.10 -12.71 -13.71
C ARG A 201 8.81 -12.08 -14.17
N GLY A 202 8.77 -11.56 -15.40
CA GLY A 202 7.60 -10.86 -15.90
C GLY A 202 7.29 -9.55 -15.14
N ALA A 203 8.29 -8.94 -14.51
CA ALA A 203 8.14 -7.77 -13.65
C ALA A 203 7.33 -6.63 -14.30
N GLY A 204 7.53 -6.38 -15.60
CA GLY A 204 6.77 -5.37 -16.33
C GLY A 204 5.26 -5.64 -16.38
N PHE A 205 4.83 -6.91 -16.37
CA PHE A 205 3.41 -7.27 -16.30
C PHE A 205 2.83 -6.97 -14.91
N TRP A 206 3.56 -7.31 -13.83
CA TRP A 206 3.18 -6.98 -12.46
C TRP A 206 3.04 -5.46 -12.26
N HIS A 207 4.03 -4.69 -12.74
CA HIS A 207 4.02 -3.24 -12.60
C HIS A 207 2.83 -2.60 -13.34
N ARG A 208 2.57 -3.00 -14.59
CA ARG A 208 1.43 -2.50 -15.36
C ARG A 208 0.11 -2.85 -14.70
N ARG A 209 -0.08 -4.14 -14.35
CA ARG A 209 -1.34 -4.61 -13.78
C ARG A 209 -1.66 -3.94 -12.44
N ALA A 210 -0.66 -3.82 -11.56
CA ALA A 210 -0.82 -3.11 -10.29
C ALA A 210 -1.19 -1.63 -10.51
N ALA A 211 -0.52 -0.95 -11.43
CA ALA A 211 -0.78 0.46 -11.72
C ALA A 211 -2.16 0.69 -12.36
N GLU A 212 -2.58 -0.17 -13.28
CA GLU A 212 -3.92 -0.14 -13.91
C GLU A 212 -5.03 -0.29 -12.86
N LEU A 213 -4.92 -1.29 -11.99
CA LEU A 213 -5.91 -1.55 -10.94
C LEU A 213 -5.94 -0.41 -9.92
N THR A 214 -4.77 0.12 -9.54
CA THR A 214 -4.68 1.27 -8.63
C THR A 214 -5.37 2.51 -9.25
N ALA A 215 -5.11 2.79 -10.51
CA ALA A 215 -5.74 3.92 -11.22
C ALA A 215 -7.26 3.72 -11.39
N ALA A 216 -7.71 2.50 -11.64
CA ALA A 216 -9.13 2.17 -11.73
C ALA A 216 -9.87 2.38 -10.39
N LEU A 217 -9.27 1.98 -9.25
CA LEU A 217 -9.83 2.20 -7.92
C LEU A 217 -10.02 3.69 -7.58
N LEU A 218 -9.17 4.56 -8.13
CA LEU A 218 -9.29 6.02 -7.95
C LEU A 218 -10.36 6.68 -8.85
N SER A 219 -10.84 5.98 -9.88
CA SER A 219 -11.78 6.56 -10.87
C SER A 219 -13.25 6.31 -10.55
N HIS A 220 -13.53 5.44 -9.58
CA HIS A 220 -14.89 5.01 -9.23
C HIS A 220 -15.32 5.58 -7.86
N GLY A 221 -15.22 6.88 -7.71
CA GLY A 221 -15.69 7.62 -6.54
C GLY A 221 -16.64 8.72 -6.92
#